data_fad9418106d73e9e42292b8941f21520
#
_entry.id   fad9418106d73e9e42292b8941f21520
#
_cell.length_a   1.000
_cell.length_b   1.000
_cell.length_c   1.000
_cell.angle_alpha   90.00
_cell.angle_beta   90.00
_cell.angle_gamma   90.00
#
_symmetry.space_group_name_H-M   'P 1'
#
loop_
_entity.id
_entity.type
_entity.pdbx_description
1 polymer ?
#
loop_
_entity_poly.entity_id
_entity_poly.type
_entity_poly.pdbx_seq_one_letter_code
_entity_poly.pdbx_strand_id
1 'polypeptide(L)'
;MYSVSSNYRNYIKTNLSLSPKCKIVVDNVTYTGSVIKTAPKILHNCDRSFGEFSTKKVNFEIYNLNNNLDFENKEIVVYKGLYIDNQIEWVPQGIFKPNSSNITTNISTRTITIQDAQDRTQLFDVPYVSTLSWNNNQTHSGQEIVDDICTQIGIELANSTFNWSSYQFKQPNFKEGITCREIIRRLAEIGNSIAFINRKGKLEIKSRTATNEIIERKRYVNLSKENIVGPYNTLVLGKDGYNDDIIYPEIIEEDRIECKILDNPFVDLYREEMIETVASYFIGTSYIPFELSDFVDGFYYDMNDEIEIIDKEGNKFKSVILNYETTSRIKSKIGASTETKSTTDYNLAGSQKQELKQVKFDVNHINNQINSVVSSMKELDTQVNNNYQEIQEKFNGYTPVSKTIELEKSVNKIQTDTYTKTEINTKLTDGSVTKVQTTSGTFDEDGMHYEKTGAKTSSTINEKGVSVETTQNNDELLFAGYDDLLKESIVRTENLTVRKYFVCGSNSRFEDYTDEEGNVGTGVFDI
;
A
#
# COMPACT_ATOMS: atom_id res chain seq x y z
N MET A 1 -5.42 12.42 -21.40
CA MET A 1 -5.38 12.27 -22.88
C MET A 1 -4.04 12.76 -23.42
N TYR A 2 -3.40 11.95 -24.26
CA TYR A 2 -2.11 12.33 -24.89
C TYR A 2 -2.28 13.52 -25.84
N SER A 3 -1.31 14.44 -25.85
CA SER A 3 -1.36 15.62 -26.70
C SER A 3 -0.95 15.26 -28.13
N VAL A 4 -1.82 15.53 -29.08
CA VAL A 4 -1.58 15.40 -30.52
C VAL A 4 -1.89 16.72 -31.23
N SER A 5 -1.42 16.90 -32.47
CA SER A 5 -1.67 18.12 -33.22
C SER A 5 -3.17 18.36 -33.51
N SER A 6 -3.54 19.61 -33.75
CA SER A 6 -4.91 19.95 -34.15
C SER A 6 -5.29 19.28 -35.47
N ASN A 7 -4.34 19.16 -36.41
CA ASN A 7 -4.55 18.49 -37.70
C ASN A 7 -4.83 17.00 -37.49
N TYR A 8 -4.12 16.35 -36.57
CA TYR A 8 -4.38 14.96 -36.19
C TYR A 8 -5.80 14.77 -35.67
N ARG A 9 -6.24 15.60 -34.72
CA ARG A 9 -7.61 15.55 -34.17
C ARG A 9 -8.67 15.79 -35.24
N ASN A 10 -8.47 16.79 -36.09
CA ASN A 10 -9.39 17.08 -37.18
C ASN A 10 -9.46 15.94 -38.19
N TYR A 11 -8.32 15.33 -38.53
CA TYR A 11 -8.24 14.20 -39.43
C TYR A 11 -9.09 13.02 -38.94
N ILE A 12 -9.02 12.69 -37.65
CA ILE A 12 -9.81 11.61 -37.06
C ILE A 12 -11.30 11.93 -37.05
N LYS A 13 -11.70 13.19 -36.80
CA LYS A 13 -13.09 13.61 -36.80
C LYS A 13 -13.73 13.56 -38.19
N THR A 14 -12.95 13.77 -39.23
CA THR A 14 -13.43 13.85 -40.59
C THR A 14 -13.31 12.54 -41.38
N ASN A 15 -12.35 11.69 -41.02
CA ASN A 15 -12.06 10.46 -41.73
C ASN A 15 -12.44 9.23 -40.91
N LEU A 16 -13.34 8.41 -41.46
CA LEU A 16 -13.79 7.16 -40.81
C LEU A 16 -12.97 5.93 -41.28
N SER A 17 -12.17 6.09 -42.32
CA SER A 17 -11.28 5.05 -42.84
C SER A 17 -9.83 5.48 -42.62
N LEU A 18 -9.27 5.11 -41.46
CA LEU A 18 -7.90 5.40 -41.11
C LEU A 18 -6.97 4.27 -41.59
N SER A 19 -5.72 4.58 -41.90
CA SER A 19 -4.67 3.60 -42.18
C SER A 19 -3.53 3.75 -41.18
N PRO A 20 -3.67 3.19 -39.97
CA PRO A 20 -2.68 3.35 -38.92
C PRO A 20 -1.37 2.68 -39.32
N LYS A 21 -0.29 3.32 -38.95
CA LYS A 21 1.08 2.80 -39.02
C LYS A 21 1.52 2.39 -37.62
N CYS A 22 2.39 1.38 -37.56
CA CYS A 22 2.97 0.90 -36.31
C CYS A 22 4.49 0.99 -36.37
N LYS A 23 5.08 1.32 -35.24
CA LYS A 23 6.53 1.34 -35.04
C LYS A 23 6.85 0.70 -33.70
N ILE A 24 7.82 -0.19 -33.69
CA ILE A 24 8.34 -0.86 -32.51
C ILE A 24 9.82 -0.50 -32.41
N VAL A 25 10.28 -0.04 -31.26
CA VAL A 25 11.69 0.30 -31.02
C VAL A 25 12.21 -0.56 -29.88
N VAL A 26 13.34 -1.24 -30.10
CA VAL A 26 14.04 -2.07 -29.13
C VAL A 26 15.53 -1.81 -29.28
N ASP A 27 16.23 -1.49 -28.19
CA ASP A 27 17.68 -1.20 -28.21
C ASP A 27 18.07 -0.15 -29.29
N ASN A 28 17.26 0.90 -29.48
CA ASN A 28 17.38 1.91 -30.51
C ASN A 28 17.21 1.41 -31.97
N VAL A 29 16.87 0.12 -32.15
CA VAL A 29 16.52 -0.42 -33.48
C VAL A 29 15.05 -0.24 -33.73
N THR A 30 14.70 0.31 -34.88
CA THR A 30 13.32 0.59 -35.27
C THR A 30 12.78 -0.46 -36.25
N TYR A 31 11.65 -1.07 -35.92
CA TYR A 31 10.93 -2.02 -36.75
C TYR A 31 9.63 -1.38 -37.24
N THR A 32 9.37 -1.40 -38.52
CA THR A 32 8.16 -0.83 -39.17
C THR A 32 7.74 -1.64 -40.39
N GLY A 33 6.53 -1.37 -40.87
CA GLY A 33 6.04 -1.92 -42.12
C GLY A 33 5.91 -3.44 -42.13
N SER A 34 6.41 -4.07 -43.20
CA SER A 34 6.24 -5.51 -43.44
C SER A 34 7.00 -6.42 -42.47
N VAL A 35 7.95 -5.88 -41.71
CA VAL A 35 8.67 -6.64 -40.66
C VAL A 35 7.71 -6.96 -39.50
N ILE A 36 6.72 -6.12 -39.23
CA ILE A 36 5.68 -6.36 -38.25
C ILE A 36 4.58 -7.20 -38.91
N LYS A 37 4.51 -8.49 -38.59
CA LYS A 37 3.51 -9.42 -39.14
C LYS A 37 2.12 -9.14 -38.59
N THR A 38 2.03 -9.00 -37.27
CA THR A 38 0.79 -8.62 -36.57
C THR A 38 1.04 -7.33 -35.79
N ALA A 39 0.27 -6.31 -36.13
CA ALA A 39 0.43 -4.99 -35.49
C ALA A 39 0.12 -5.05 -33.97
N PRO A 40 0.82 -4.24 -33.17
CA PRO A 40 0.66 -4.25 -31.72
C PRO A 40 -0.80 -3.99 -31.30
N LYS A 41 -1.32 -4.91 -30.48
CA LYS A 41 -2.56 -4.78 -29.73
C LYS A 41 -2.19 -4.36 -28.30
N ILE A 42 -2.73 -3.25 -27.85
CA ILE A 42 -2.54 -2.74 -26.49
C ILE A 42 -3.83 -3.03 -25.71
N LEU A 43 -3.67 -3.58 -24.51
CA LEU A 43 -4.75 -3.77 -23.54
C LEU A 43 -4.42 -2.98 -22.30
N HIS A 44 -5.35 -2.16 -21.85
CA HIS A 44 -5.25 -1.40 -20.63
C HIS A 44 -6.62 -1.36 -19.95
N ASN A 45 -6.78 -2.04 -18.83
CA ASN A 45 -8.05 -2.19 -18.15
C ASN A 45 -7.93 -1.80 -16.69
N CYS A 46 -8.95 -1.14 -16.17
CA CYS A 46 -9.22 -0.90 -14.77
C CYS A 46 -10.58 -1.52 -14.43
N ASP A 47 -10.64 -2.26 -13.34
CA ASP A 47 -11.89 -2.86 -12.86
C ASP A 47 -12.74 -1.87 -12.08
N ARG A 48 -12.13 -0.77 -11.61
CA ARG A 48 -12.78 0.30 -10.84
C ARG A 48 -12.38 1.67 -11.36
N SER A 49 -13.23 2.67 -11.10
CA SER A 49 -12.96 4.07 -11.48
C SER A 49 -11.94 4.76 -10.56
N PHE A 50 -11.58 4.15 -9.44
CA PHE A 50 -10.60 4.65 -8.48
C PHE A 50 -9.93 3.48 -7.73
N GLY A 51 -8.81 3.76 -7.10
CA GLY A 51 -8.12 2.79 -6.26
C GLY A 51 -7.51 1.62 -7.03
N GLU A 52 -7.13 1.85 -8.27
CA GLU A 52 -6.47 0.87 -9.12
C GLU A 52 -5.04 1.30 -9.44
N PHE A 53 -4.15 0.32 -9.58
CA PHE A 53 -2.88 0.50 -10.24
C PHE A 53 -2.86 -0.41 -11.47
N SER A 54 -3.37 0.11 -12.55
CA SER A 54 -3.65 -0.64 -13.76
C SER A 54 -2.39 -0.92 -14.58
N THR A 55 -2.36 -2.10 -15.20
CA THR A 55 -1.22 -2.58 -16.01
C THR A 55 -1.60 -2.59 -17.48
N LYS A 56 -0.72 -2.03 -18.32
CA LYS A 56 -0.82 -2.20 -19.76
C LYS A 56 -0.14 -3.49 -20.21
N LYS A 57 -0.73 -4.12 -21.21
CA LYS A 57 -0.17 -5.29 -21.88
C LYS A 57 -0.08 -5.06 -23.38
N VAL A 58 0.91 -5.68 -24.02
CA VAL A 58 1.07 -5.63 -25.47
C VAL A 58 1.19 -7.01 -26.06
N ASN A 59 0.51 -7.21 -27.21
CA ASN A 59 0.59 -8.42 -28.04
C ASN A 59 0.95 -8.01 -29.46
N PHE A 60 1.96 -8.64 -30.07
CA PHE A 60 2.31 -8.47 -31.48
C PHE A 60 3.12 -9.64 -32.01
N GLU A 61 3.28 -9.70 -33.33
CA GLU A 61 4.12 -10.69 -34.00
C GLU A 61 5.04 -10.00 -35.00
N ILE A 62 6.31 -10.39 -35.01
CA ILE A 62 7.34 -9.82 -35.87
C ILE A 62 8.11 -10.93 -36.62
N TYR A 63 8.51 -10.67 -37.87
CA TYR A 63 9.37 -11.59 -38.60
C TYR A 63 10.80 -11.56 -38.08
N ASN A 64 11.38 -12.74 -37.83
CA ASN A 64 12.76 -12.96 -37.42
C ASN A 64 13.51 -13.75 -38.50
N LEU A 65 13.64 -13.15 -39.66
CA LEU A 65 14.18 -13.83 -40.84
C LEU A 65 15.59 -14.32 -40.68
N ASN A 66 16.38 -13.64 -39.87
CA ASN A 66 17.81 -13.94 -39.64
C ASN A 66 18.08 -14.67 -38.33
N ASN A 67 17.03 -15.01 -37.55
CA ASN A 67 17.11 -15.63 -36.22
C ASN A 67 18.01 -14.88 -35.22
N ASN A 68 18.11 -13.56 -35.35
CA ASN A 68 18.98 -12.73 -34.54
C ASN A 68 18.23 -11.75 -33.62
N LEU A 69 16.89 -11.76 -33.65
CA LEU A 69 16.08 -10.91 -32.78
C LEU A 69 15.92 -11.56 -31.42
N ASP A 70 16.21 -10.78 -30.41
CA ASP A 70 15.99 -11.13 -29.01
C ASP A 70 15.25 -9.97 -28.33
N PHE A 71 14.15 -10.29 -27.64
CA PHE A 71 13.30 -9.35 -26.92
C PHE A 71 13.28 -9.62 -25.42
N GLU A 72 13.93 -10.69 -24.97
CA GLU A 72 13.87 -11.09 -23.56
C GLU A 72 14.51 -10.02 -22.67
N ASN A 73 13.76 -9.59 -21.66
CA ASN A 73 14.17 -8.57 -20.70
C ASN A 73 14.54 -7.19 -21.29
N LYS A 74 14.26 -6.95 -22.57
CA LYS A 74 14.51 -5.67 -23.24
C LYS A 74 13.29 -4.77 -23.20
N GLU A 75 13.53 -3.47 -23.15
CA GLU A 75 12.44 -2.50 -23.25
C GLU A 75 11.98 -2.32 -24.70
N ILE A 76 10.70 -2.49 -24.89
CA ILE A 76 10.02 -2.35 -26.17
C ILE A 76 9.15 -1.11 -26.13
N VAL A 77 9.48 -0.10 -26.94
CA VAL A 77 8.64 1.09 -27.09
C VAL A 77 7.74 0.94 -28.29
N VAL A 78 6.44 1.02 -28.07
CA VAL A 78 5.43 0.84 -29.13
C VAL A 78 4.80 2.17 -29.50
N TYR A 79 4.67 2.41 -30.80
CA TYR A 79 4.00 3.59 -31.34
C TYR A 79 2.92 3.18 -32.34
N LYS A 80 1.83 3.93 -32.36
CA LYS A 80 0.88 3.98 -33.45
C LYS A 80 0.82 5.37 -34.02
N GLY A 81 0.54 5.51 -35.30
CA GLY A 81 0.53 6.82 -35.93
C GLY A 81 -0.35 6.87 -37.16
N LEU A 82 -0.69 8.06 -37.57
CA LEU A 82 -1.43 8.34 -38.78
C LEU A 82 -0.63 9.23 -39.71
N TYR A 83 -0.85 9.04 -41.00
CA TYR A 83 -0.22 9.85 -42.03
C TYR A 83 -1.02 11.15 -42.16
N ILE A 84 -0.43 12.26 -41.73
CA ILE A 84 -1.03 13.59 -41.69
C ILE A 84 -0.06 14.55 -42.36
N ASP A 85 -0.55 15.37 -43.28
CA ASP A 85 0.25 16.45 -43.92
C ASP A 85 1.60 15.94 -44.46
N ASN A 86 1.60 14.82 -45.17
CA ASN A 86 2.78 14.19 -45.76
C ASN A 86 3.83 13.62 -44.78
N GLN A 87 3.48 13.48 -43.51
CA GLN A 87 4.34 12.82 -42.52
C GLN A 87 3.53 11.97 -41.55
N ILE A 88 4.19 11.05 -40.85
CA ILE A 88 3.53 10.25 -39.85
C ILE A 88 3.67 10.93 -38.49
N GLU A 89 2.54 11.31 -37.91
CA GLU A 89 2.51 11.75 -36.51
C GLU A 89 2.36 10.52 -35.62
N TRP A 90 3.39 10.27 -34.80
CA TRP A 90 3.50 9.10 -33.94
C TRP A 90 2.97 9.37 -32.54
N VAL A 91 2.10 8.50 -32.06
CA VAL A 91 1.55 8.50 -30.70
C VAL A 91 2.16 7.31 -29.97
N PRO A 92 2.99 7.52 -28.93
CA PRO A 92 3.54 6.44 -28.13
C PRO A 92 2.40 5.72 -27.42
N GLN A 93 2.51 4.40 -27.28
CA GLN A 93 1.50 3.57 -26.63
C GLN A 93 1.97 3.04 -25.27
N GLY A 94 3.28 2.97 -25.06
CA GLY A 94 3.88 2.53 -23.81
C GLY A 94 5.26 1.93 -24.00
N ILE A 95 5.89 1.61 -22.89
CA ILE A 95 7.16 0.89 -22.78
C ILE A 95 6.87 -0.44 -22.09
N PHE A 96 7.20 -1.54 -22.74
CA PHE A 96 6.89 -2.89 -22.29
C PHE A 96 8.17 -3.70 -22.13
N LYS A 97 8.18 -4.65 -21.21
CA LYS A 97 9.35 -5.51 -20.96
C LYS A 97 8.93 -6.96 -20.89
N PRO A 98 9.00 -7.72 -22.00
CA PRO A 98 8.68 -9.15 -21.97
C PRO A 98 9.77 -9.93 -21.22
N ASN A 99 9.33 -10.99 -20.55
CA ASN A 99 10.19 -12.05 -20.05
C ASN A 99 10.07 -13.29 -20.96
N SER A 100 10.81 -14.35 -20.65
CA SER A 100 10.79 -15.60 -21.43
C SER A 100 9.39 -16.19 -21.63
N SER A 101 8.49 -16.07 -20.65
CA SER A 101 7.13 -16.61 -20.74
C SER A 101 6.23 -15.84 -21.71
N ASN A 102 6.57 -14.61 -22.03
CA ASN A 102 5.85 -13.76 -22.98
C ASN A 102 6.28 -14.00 -24.45
N ILE A 103 7.34 -14.76 -24.69
CA ILE A 103 8.00 -14.88 -26.00
C ILE A 103 7.82 -16.27 -26.55
N THR A 104 7.27 -16.36 -27.75
CA THR A 104 7.20 -17.62 -28.50
C THR A 104 7.88 -17.45 -29.85
N THR A 105 8.90 -18.28 -30.11
CA THR A 105 9.60 -18.32 -31.41
C THR A 105 9.04 -19.46 -32.26
N ASN A 106 8.63 -19.13 -33.48
CA ASN A 106 8.21 -20.10 -34.47
C ASN A 106 9.23 -20.17 -35.60
N ILE A 107 9.98 -21.29 -35.64
CA ILE A 107 11.03 -21.51 -36.63
C ILE A 107 10.46 -21.68 -38.03
N SER A 108 9.33 -22.35 -38.17
CA SER A 108 8.71 -22.64 -39.47
C SER A 108 8.23 -21.36 -40.18
N THR A 109 7.64 -20.45 -39.43
CA THR A 109 7.16 -19.16 -39.96
C THR A 109 8.22 -18.04 -39.84
N ARG A 110 9.35 -18.34 -39.18
CA ARG A 110 10.40 -17.36 -38.86
C ARG A 110 9.83 -16.10 -38.19
N THR A 111 9.06 -16.33 -37.12
CA THR A 111 8.42 -15.26 -36.39
C THR A 111 8.68 -15.37 -34.89
N ILE A 112 8.65 -14.21 -34.23
CA ILE A 112 8.58 -14.09 -32.78
C ILE A 112 7.23 -13.46 -32.45
N THR A 113 6.49 -14.12 -31.57
CA THR A 113 5.24 -13.61 -30.99
C THR A 113 5.52 -13.14 -29.57
N ILE A 114 5.17 -11.90 -29.29
CA ILE A 114 5.13 -11.32 -27.94
C ILE A 114 3.68 -11.35 -27.50
N GLN A 115 3.43 -11.99 -26.35
CA GLN A 115 2.09 -12.13 -25.78
C GLN A 115 2.06 -11.67 -24.33
N ASP A 116 1.08 -10.79 -24.02
CA ASP A 116 0.82 -10.25 -22.69
C ASP A 116 2.04 -9.64 -21.99
N ALA A 117 3.01 -9.11 -22.78
CA ALA A 117 4.13 -8.40 -22.22
C ALA A 117 3.62 -7.14 -21.50
N GLN A 118 3.98 -7.03 -20.23
CA GLN A 118 3.53 -5.96 -19.36
C GLN A 118 4.41 -4.71 -19.47
N ASP A 119 3.85 -3.57 -19.13
CA ASP A 119 4.60 -2.35 -18.94
C ASP A 119 5.43 -2.38 -17.64
N ARG A 120 6.04 -1.26 -17.28
CA ARG A 120 6.88 -1.15 -16.07
C ARG A 120 6.13 -1.31 -14.74
N THR A 121 4.82 -1.50 -14.75
CA THR A 121 4.01 -1.71 -13.53
C THR A 121 4.50 -2.90 -12.72
N GLN A 122 4.99 -3.97 -13.37
CA GLN A 122 5.53 -5.16 -12.68
C GLN A 122 6.72 -4.85 -11.75
N LEU A 123 7.43 -3.73 -11.95
CA LEU A 123 8.54 -3.33 -11.08
C LEU A 123 8.06 -2.93 -9.68
N PHE A 124 6.80 -2.56 -9.55
CA PHE A 124 6.19 -2.16 -8.27
C PHE A 124 5.72 -3.35 -7.42
N ASP A 125 5.81 -4.59 -7.91
CA ASP A 125 5.43 -5.81 -7.19
C ASP A 125 6.53 -6.28 -6.21
N VAL A 126 7.29 -5.35 -5.67
CA VAL A 126 8.32 -5.58 -4.66
C VAL A 126 7.87 -4.98 -3.32
N PRO A 127 8.31 -5.56 -2.19
CA PRO A 127 8.04 -4.99 -0.88
C PRO A 127 8.56 -3.55 -0.79
N TYR A 128 7.76 -2.67 -0.20
CA TYR A 128 8.18 -1.31 0.09
C TYR A 128 9.15 -1.29 1.28
N VAL A 129 10.28 -0.63 1.09
CA VAL A 129 11.28 -0.38 2.12
C VAL A 129 11.41 1.13 2.28
N SER A 130 10.70 1.70 3.24
CA SER A 130 10.69 3.15 3.44
C SER A 130 12.06 3.68 3.86
N THR A 131 12.49 4.78 3.24
CA THR A 131 13.60 5.61 3.73
C THR A 131 13.10 6.78 4.58
N LEU A 132 11.78 6.99 4.63
CA LEU A 132 11.15 8.06 5.41
C LEU A 132 11.16 7.73 6.90
N SER A 133 11.52 8.71 7.71
CA SER A 133 11.49 8.59 9.16
C SER A 133 10.15 9.07 9.70
N TRP A 134 9.49 8.23 10.50
CA TRP A 134 8.21 8.54 11.15
C TRP A 134 8.34 8.83 12.64
N ASN A 135 9.57 9.10 13.11
CA ASN A 135 9.85 9.38 14.52
C ASN A 135 9.29 10.74 14.96
N ASN A 136 8.97 10.88 16.24
CA ASN A 136 8.54 12.14 16.87
C ASN A 136 7.34 12.81 16.20
N ASN A 137 6.32 12.05 15.79
CA ASN A 137 5.14 12.57 15.08
C ASN A 137 5.46 13.29 13.76
N GLN A 138 6.56 12.93 13.12
CA GLN A 138 6.85 13.43 11.76
C GLN A 138 5.72 13.06 10.83
N THR A 139 5.44 13.95 9.90
CA THR A 139 4.48 13.76 8.83
C THR A 139 5.19 13.81 7.50
N HIS A 140 4.67 13.09 6.52
CA HIS A 140 5.18 13.14 5.16
C HIS A 140 4.03 13.38 4.19
N SER A 141 4.30 14.18 3.18
CA SER A 141 3.34 14.44 2.13
C SER A 141 3.11 13.18 1.28
N GLY A 142 1.95 13.10 0.65
CA GLY A 142 1.70 12.04 -0.34
C GLY A 142 2.73 12.04 -1.47
N GLN A 143 3.23 13.23 -1.83
CA GLN A 143 4.33 13.37 -2.80
C GLN A 143 5.61 12.70 -2.31
N GLU A 144 6.06 12.97 -1.07
CA GLU A 144 7.27 12.36 -0.50
C GLU A 144 7.18 10.84 -0.44
N ILE A 145 6.01 10.29 -0.08
CA ILE A 145 5.79 8.83 -0.05
C ILE A 145 5.91 8.23 -1.46
N VAL A 146 5.32 8.89 -2.46
CA VAL A 146 5.39 8.44 -3.85
C VAL A 146 6.80 8.57 -4.40
N ASP A 147 7.51 9.65 -4.10
CA ASP A 147 8.89 9.88 -4.53
C ASP A 147 9.86 8.86 -3.90
N ASP A 148 9.65 8.49 -2.63
CA ASP A 148 10.41 7.43 -1.97
C ASP A 148 10.23 6.09 -2.68
N ILE A 149 8.99 5.72 -3.01
CA ILE A 149 8.68 4.53 -3.82
C ILE A 149 9.31 4.63 -5.22
N CYS A 150 9.15 5.76 -5.90
CA CYS A 150 9.71 5.97 -7.23
C CYS A 150 11.24 5.85 -7.23
N THR A 151 11.90 6.34 -6.18
CA THR A 151 13.34 6.21 -5.97
C THR A 151 13.74 4.76 -5.78
N GLN A 152 13.02 4.01 -4.94
CA GLN A 152 13.26 2.59 -4.73
C GLN A 152 13.15 1.77 -6.02
N ILE A 153 12.17 2.09 -6.87
CA ILE A 153 11.89 1.36 -8.12
C ILE A 153 12.77 1.83 -9.29
N GLY A 154 13.32 3.03 -9.22
CA GLY A 154 14.06 3.67 -10.30
C GLY A 154 13.16 4.18 -11.44
N ILE A 155 11.95 4.64 -11.11
CA ILE A 155 10.97 5.21 -12.05
C ILE A 155 10.67 6.66 -11.65
N GLU A 156 10.54 7.54 -12.63
CA GLU A 156 10.13 8.92 -12.38
C GLU A 156 8.60 9.05 -12.23
N LEU A 157 8.17 9.96 -11.37
CA LEU A 157 6.78 10.41 -11.30
C LEU A 157 6.50 11.39 -12.45
N ALA A 158 5.36 11.22 -13.13
CA ALA A 158 4.98 12.03 -14.28
C ALA A 158 4.36 13.38 -13.87
N ASN A 159 3.63 13.40 -12.78
CA ASN A 159 2.88 14.55 -12.29
C ASN A 159 3.19 14.81 -10.81
N SER A 160 3.69 15.99 -10.51
CA SER A 160 3.96 16.44 -9.13
C SER A 160 2.70 16.86 -8.36
N THR A 161 1.55 16.92 -9.03
CA THR A 161 0.28 17.32 -8.43
C THR A 161 -0.76 16.24 -8.67
N PHE A 162 -1.25 15.63 -7.60
CA PHE A 162 -2.36 14.66 -7.58
C PHE A 162 -3.09 14.83 -6.25
N ASN A 163 -4.28 14.27 -6.14
CA ASN A 163 -5.01 14.30 -4.88
C ASN A 163 -4.16 13.68 -3.77
N TRP A 164 -4.03 14.38 -2.64
CA TRP A 164 -3.16 14.06 -1.51
C TRP A 164 -1.66 14.38 -1.69
N SER A 165 -1.20 14.87 -2.84
CA SER A 165 0.24 15.14 -3.04
C SER A 165 0.85 16.06 -1.97
N SER A 166 0.10 17.06 -1.50
CA SER A 166 0.53 18.01 -0.47
C SER A 166 0.02 17.70 0.94
N TYR A 167 -0.85 16.73 1.10
CA TYR A 167 -1.40 16.38 2.41
C TYR A 167 -0.33 15.72 3.28
N GLN A 168 -0.21 16.17 4.54
CA GLN A 168 0.76 15.66 5.49
C GLN A 168 0.17 14.46 6.24
N PHE A 169 0.52 13.27 5.80
CA PHE A 169 0.12 12.04 6.47
C PHE A 169 0.93 11.85 7.75
N LYS A 170 0.25 11.52 8.82
CA LYS A 170 0.84 10.83 9.98
C LYS A 170 1.20 9.42 9.54
N GLN A 171 1.99 8.69 10.34
CA GLN A 171 2.44 7.34 9.98
C GLN A 171 1.29 6.43 9.55
N PRO A 172 1.25 5.97 8.29
CA PRO A 172 0.21 5.04 7.82
C PRO A 172 0.38 3.65 8.43
N ASN A 173 -0.72 2.92 8.54
CA ASN A 173 -0.71 1.55 9.07
C ASN A 173 -0.35 0.53 7.95
N PHE A 174 0.88 0.61 7.45
CA PHE A 174 1.34 -0.33 6.43
C PHE A 174 1.58 -1.71 7.02
N LYS A 175 0.95 -2.72 6.42
CA LYS A 175 1.24 -4.12 6.74
C LYS A 175 2.63 -4.49 6.24
N GLU A 176 3.33 -5.33 6.98
CA GLU A 176 4.65 -5.81 6.55
C GLU A 176 4.55 -6.55 5.21
N GLY A 177 5.57 -6.35 4.37
CA GLY A 177 5.59 -6.92 3.02
C GLY A 177 4.61 -6.29 2.05
N ILE A 178 3.92 -5.21 2.44
CA ILE A 178 3.10 -4.44 1.50
C ILE A 178 3.94 -4.02 0.30
N THR A 179 3.42 -4.22 -0.90
CA THR A 179 4.15 -3.88 -2.11
C THR A 179 4.07 -2.39 -2.41
N CYS A 180 5.07 -1.88 -3.12
CA CYS A 180 5.05 -0.51 -3.65
C CYS A 180 3.77 -0.26 -4.47
N ARG A 181 3.33 -1.25 -5.27
CA ARG A 181 2.08 -1.20 -6.03
C ARG A 181 0.89 -0.97 -5.12
N GLU A 182 0.79 -1.74 -4.03
CA GLU A 182 -0.36 -1.66 -3.12
C GLU A 182 -0.43 -0.30 -2.42
N ILE A 183 0.70 0.27 -2.00
CA ILE A 183 0.73 1.60 -1.37
C ILE A 183 0.24 2.67 -2.35
N ILE A 184 0.73 2.67 -3.60
CA ILE A 184 0.28 3.61 -4.63
C ILE A 184 -1.23 3.42 -4.91
N ARG A 185 -1.69 2.18 -5.00
CA ARG A 185 -3.10 1.84 -5.19
C ARG A 185 -3.97 2.40 -4.06
N ARG A 186 -3.55 2.23 -2.79
CA ARG A 186 -4.28 2.72 -1.62
C ARG A 186 -4.29 4.23 -1.51
N LEU A 187 -3.20 4.89 -1.91
CA LEU A 187 -3.16 6.36 -1.98
C LEU A 187 -4.09 6.87 -3.08
N ALA A 188 -4.08 6.24 -4.25
CA ALA A 188 -5.01 6.56 -5.34
C ALA A 188 -6.47 6.31 -4.94
N GLU A 189 -6.75 5.27 -4.12
CA GLU A 189 -8.08 4.93 -3.64
C GLU A 189 -8.71 6.07 -2.84
N ILE A 190 -8.02 6.61 -1.84
CA ILE A 190 -8.55 7.72 -1.03
C ILE A 190 -8.63 9.04 -1.80
N GLY A 191 -7.93 9.14 -2.93
CA GLY A 191 -7.91 10.33 -3.79
C GLY A 191 -8.87 10.27 -4.98
N ASN A 192 -9.78 9.29 -5.05
CA ASN A 192 -10.65 9.06 -6.21
C ASN A 192 -9.86 9.11 -7.53
N SER A 193 -8.74 8.40 -7.55
CA SER A 193 -7.76 8.41 -8.63
C SER A 193 -7.39 6.98 -9.03
N ILE A 194 -6.77 6.84 -10.18
CA ILE A 194 -6.11 5.61 -10.60
C ILE A 194 -4.62 5.88 -10.82
N ALA A 195 -3.81 4.86 -10.62
CA ALA A 195 -2.39 4.90 -10.94
C ALA A 195 -2.10 4.00 -12.15
N PHE A 196 -1.15 4.38 -12.97
CA PHE A 196 -0.67 3.60 -14.10
C PHE A 196 0.69 4.10 -14.58
N ILE A 197 1.38 3.28 -15.37
CA ILE A 197 2.57 3.75 -16.09
C ILE A 197 2.12 4.41 -17.38
N ASN A 198 2.46 5.69 -17.53
CA ASN A 198 2.07 6.46 -18.70
C ASN A 198 2.85 6.05 -19.96
N ARG A 199 2.56 6.68 -21.07
CA ARG A 199 3.14 6.36 -22.37
C ARG A 199 4.65 6.58 -22.46
N LYS A 200 5.22 7.38 -21.53
CA LYS A 200 6.67 7.67 -21.43
C LYS A 200 7.37 6.77 -20.39
N GLY A 201 6.67 5.79 -19.82
CA GLY A 201 7.23 4.87 -18.83
C GLY A 201 7.38 5.46 -17.43
N LYS A 202 6.68 6.56 -17.11
CA LYS A 202 6.66 7.20 -15.80
C LYS A 202 5.39 6.85 -15.04
N LEU A 203 5.46 6.81 -13.71
CA LEU A 203 4.28 6.67 -12.87
C LEU A 203 3.40 7.92 -13.00
N GLU A 204 2.11 7.71 -13.19
CA GLU A 204 1.10 8.77 -13.20
C GLU A 204 -0.06 8.39 -12.27
N ILE A 205 -0.39 9.28 -11.32
CA ILE A 205 -1.57 9.16 -10.46
C ILE A 205 -2.58 10.18 -10.98
N LYS A 206 -3.71 9.70 -11.48
CA LYS A 206 -4.62 10.54 -12.24
C LYS A 206 -6.04 10.43 -11.71
N SER A 207 -6.58 11.57 -11.30
CA SER A 207 -8.01 11.75 -11.04
C SER A 207 -8.78 11.84 -12.37
N ARG A 208 -10.08 11.73 -12.31
CA ARG A 208 -10.95 11.96 -13.46
C ARG A 208 -10.66 13.33 -14.08
N THR A 209 -10.39 13.34 -15.38
CA THR A 209 -9.97 14.56 -16.10
C THR A 209 -10.90 14.84 -17.26
N ALA A 210 -11.61 15.95 -17.22
CA ALA A 210 -12.44 16.39 -18.34
C ALA A 210 -11.58 16.71 -19.56
N THR A 211 -11.89 16.12 -20.71
CA THR A 211 -11.11 16.25 -21.94
C THR A 211 -11.78 17.13 -22.99
N ASN A 212 -13.04 17.48 -22.82
CA ASN A 212 -13.89 18.11 -23.83
C ASN A 212 -13.96 17.32 -25.16
N GLU A 213 -13.59 16.03 -25.13
CA GLU A 213 -13.68 15.18 -26.32
C GLU A 213 -15.10 14.65 -26.46
N ILE A 214 -15.66 14.78 -27.66
CA ILE A 214 -16.99 14.29 -28.01
C ILE A 214 -16.84 13.16 -29.02
N ILE A 215 -17.34 11.98 -28.67
CA ILE A 215 -17.39 10.83 -29.56
C ILE A 215 -18.73 10.83 -30.29
N GLU A 216 -18.69 11.23 -31.55
CA GLU A 216 -19.87 11.24 -32.40
C GLU A 216 -20.29 9.82 -32.83
N ARG A 217 -21.60 9.63 -33.09
CA ARG A 217 -22.19 8.36 -33.50
C ARG A 217 -21.48 7.69 -34.69
N LYS A 218 -20.98 8.47 -35.64
CA LYS A 218 -20.30 7.95 -36.83
C LYS A 218 -18.96 7.27 -36.54
N ARG A 219 -18.38 7.48 -35.36
CA ARG A 219 -17.07 6.95 -35.00
C ARG A 219 -17.08 5.54 -34.39
N TYR A 220 -18.24 4.95 -34.16
CA TYR A 220 -18.34 3.60 -33.59
C TYR A 220 -19.49 2.82 -34.23
N VAL A 221 -19.42 1.49 -34.15
CA VAL A 221 -20.49 0.61 -34.67
C VAL A 221 -21.45 0.25 -33.54
N ASN A 222 -20.95 -0.27 -32.44
CA ASN A 222 -21.76 -0.71 -31.32
C ASN A 222 -21.52 0.12 -30.09
N LEU A 223 -22.58 0.41 -29.35
CA LEU A 223 -22.58 1.02 -28.03
C LEU A 223 -23.50 0.20 -27.14
N SER A 224 -22.96 -0.32 -26.03
CA SER A 224 -23.75 -0.73 -24.88
C SER A 224 -23.58 0.28 -23.76
N LYS A 225 -24.59 0.49 -22.96
CA LYS A 225 -24.52 1.30 -21.74
C LYS A 225 -25.36 0.63 -20.65
N GLU A 226 -24.92 0.82 -19.41
CA GLU A 226 -25.56 0.27 -18.23
C GLU A 226 -26.16 1.38 -17.36
N ASN A 227 -26.66 1.02 -16.19
CA ASN A 227 -27.17 1.99 -15.24
C ASN A 227 -26.03 2.87 -14.70
N ILE A 228 -26.36 4.11 -14.37
CA ILE A 228 -25.40 5.07 -13.80
C ILE A 228 -24.84 4.55 -12.48
N VAL A 229 -23.52 4.67 -12.32
CA VAL A 229 -22.82 4.48 -11.06
C VAL A 229 -22.76 5.83 -10.34
N GLY A 230 -23.20 5.89 -9.10
CA GLY A 230 -23.38 7.15 -8.38
C GLY A 230 -24.67 7.90 -8.84
N PRO A 231 -24.78 9.24 -8.63
CA PRO A 231 -23.82 10.03 -7.87
C PRO A 231 -23.74 9.59 -6.41
N TYR A 232 -22.54 9.38 -5.91
CA TYR A 232 -22.36 9.05 -4.51
C TYR A 232 -22.79 10.23 -3.63
N ASN A 233 -23.59 9.95 -2.62
CA ASN A 233 -24.00 10.95 -1.63
C ASN A 233 -23.45 10.64 -0.24
N THR A 234 -22.82 9.48 -0.08
CA THR A 234 -22.28 9.01 1.20
C THR A 234 -20.94 8.32 0.98
N LEU A 235 -19.94 8.63 1.81
CA LEU A 235 -18.68 7.90 1.93
C LEU A 235 -18.68 7.08 3.22
N VAL A 236 -18.21 5.85 3.12
CA VAL A 236 -18.00 4.95 4.26
C VAL A 236 -16.53 4.58 4.34
N LEU A 237 -15.89 4.87 5.47
CA LEU A 237 -14.55 4.41 5.80
C LEU A 237 -14.64 3.33 6.88
N GLY A 238 -14.20 2.12 6.60
CA GLY A 238 -14.37 1.00 7.50
C GLY A 238 -13.24 -0.01 7.46
N LYS A 239 -13.44 -1.07 8.25
CA LYS A 239 -12.63 -2.29 8.25
C LYS A 239 -13.50 -3.47 7.89
N ASP A 240 -13.02 -4.34 7.01
CA ASP A 240 -13.74 -5.55 6.66
C ASP A 240 -13.94 -6.46 7.88
N GLY A 241 -15.17 -6.89 8.10
CA GLY A 241 -15.56 -7.74 9.23
C GLY A 241 -15.72 -7.02 10.57
N TYR A 242 -15.61 -5.70 10.63
CA TYR A 242 -15.86 -4.90 11.84
C TYR A 242 -17.09 -4.00 11.65
N ASN A 243 -17.76 -3.65 12.75
CA ASN A 243 -18.93 -2.78 12.75
C ASN A 243 -18.56 -1.37 13.28
N ASP A 244 -17.38 -0.87 12.90
CA ASP A 244 -16.84 0.42 13.32
C ASP A 244 -16.71 1.40 12.14
N ASP A 245 -17.59 1.25 11.15
CA ASP A 245 -17.63 2.10 9.96
C ASP A 245 -17.93 3.56 10.33
N ILE A 246 -17.14 4.48 9.78
CA ILE A 246 -17.40 5.91 9.88
C ILE A 246 -18.03 6.39 8.57
N ILE A 247 -19.10 7.15 8.67
CA ILE A 247 -19.99 7.51 7.57
C ILE A 247 -20.07 9.03 7.46
N TYR A 248 -19.92 9.57 6.23
CA TYR A 248 -20.01 11.01 5.98
C TYR A 248 -20.75 11.34 4.67
N PRO A 249 -21.64 12.32 4.65
CA PRO A 249 -22.35 12.85 5.81
C PRO A 249 -23.24 11.75 6.43
N GLU A 250 -23.57 11.90 7.70
CA GLU A 250 -24.49 10.96 8.37
C GLU A 250 -25.91 11.17 7.81
N ILE A 251 -26.23 10.38 6.76
CA ILE A 251 -27.56 10.37 6.14
C ILE A 251 -28.34 9.20 6.73
N ILE A 252 -29.48 9.47 7.36
CA ILE A 252 -30.30 8.48 8.07
C ILE A 252 -31.33 7.82 7.13
N GLU A 253 -31.39 8.18 5.84
CA GLU A 253 -32.52 7.84 4.95
C GLU A 253 -32.22 6.77 3.90
N GLU A 254 -33.31 6.23 3.31
CA GLU A 254 -33.33 5.09 2.38
C GLU A 254 -32.62 5.36 1.03
N ASP A 255 -32.31 6.61 0.71
CA ASP A 255 -31.71 7.02 -0.58
C ASP A 255 -30.16 7.08 -0.57
N ARG A 256 -29.53 6.30 0.30
CA ARG A 256 -28.09 6.30 0.45
C ARG A 256 -27.41 5.60 -0.72
N ILE A 257 -26.59 6.33 -1.49
CA ILE A 257 -25.70 5.79 -2.52
C ILE A 257 -24.28 5.87 -1.98
N GLU A 258 -23.81 4.74 -1.46
CA GLU A 258 -22.55 4.65 -0.73
C GLU A 258 -21.35 4.39 -1.64
N CYS A 259 -20.26 5.11 -1.42
CA CYS A 259 -18.92 4.69 -1.79
C CYS A 259 -18.22 4.14 -0.56
N LYS A 260 -17.66 2.92 -0.64
CA LYS A 260 -16.97 2.28 0.49
C LYS A 260 -15.49 2.15 0.23
N ILE A 261 -14.69 2.56 1.22
CA ILE A 261 -13.25 2.35 1.28
C ILE A 261 -12.97 1.56 2.56
N LEU A 262 -12.47 0.35 2.39
CA LEU A 262 -12.21 -0.57 3.49
C LEU A 262 -10.72 -0.86 3.61
N ASP A 263 -10.23 -1.02 4.84
CA ASP A 263 -8.85 -1.43 5.15
C ASP A 263 -7.77 -0.57 4.48
N ASN A 264 -8.03 0.71 4.28
CA ASN A 264 -7.03 1.57 3.66
C ASN A 264 -6.02 2.07 4.72
N PRO A 265 -4.73 1.73 4.58
CA PRO A 265 -3.72 2.00 5.62
C PRO A 265 -3.44 3.49 5.85
N PHE A 266 -3.77 4.36 4.89
CA PHE A 266 -3.60 5.81 5.04
C PHE A 266 -4.64 6.44 5.96
N VAL A 267 -5.83 5.86 6.05
CA VAL A 267 -6.95 6.38 6.83
C VAL A 267 -7.31 5.54 8.04
N ASP A 268 -6.85 4.29 8.10
CA ASP A 268 -7.28 3.30 9.10
C ASP A 268 -7.20 3.79 10.56
N LEU A 269 -6.12 4.49 10.90
CA LEU A 269 -5.91 5.04 12.25
C LEU A 269 -6.49 6.45 12.44
N TYR A 270 -6.91 7.12 11.38
CA TYR A 270 -7.29 8.55 11.38
C TYR A 270 -8.61 8.79 10.64
N ARG A 271 -9.49 7.79 10.60
CA ARG A 271 -10.75 7.81 9.84
C ARG A 271 -11.62 9.02 10.16
N GLU A 272 -11.78 9.35 11.45
CA GLU A 272 -12.58 10.49 11.90
C GLU A 272 -11.99 11.84 11.44
N GLU A 273 -10.66 11.97 11.44
CA GLU A 273 -9.98 13.20 11.02
C GLU A 273 -10.03 13.40 9.49
N MET A 274 -10.05 12.31 8.73
CA MET A 274 -9.84 12.32 7.28
C MET A 274 -11.12 12.16 6.47
N ILE A 275 -12.21 11.64 7.05
CA ILE A 275 -13.40 11.26 6.30
C ILE A 275 -14.00 12.42 5.48
N GLU A 276 -14.06 13.62 6.03
CA GLU A 276 -14.60 14.79 5.33
C GLU A 276 -13.75 15.16 4.11
N THR A 277 -12.42 15.12 4.26
CA THR A 277 -11.50 15.40 3.16
C THR A 277 -11.58 14.33 2.08
N VAL A 278 -11.60 13.05 2.47
CA VAL A 278 -11.79 11.94 1.51
C VAL A 278 -13.11 12.10 0.80
N ALA A 279 -14.21 12.35 1.53
CA ALA A 279 -15.55 12.51 0.98
C ALA A 279 -15.63 13.60 -0.08
N SER A 280 -14.87 14.69 0.08
CA SER A 280 -14.84 15.79 -0.89
C SER A 280 -14.42 15.37 -2.29
N TYR A 281 -13.69 14.27 -2.44
CA TYR A 281 -13.29 13.72 -3.75
C TYR A 281 -14.35 12.79 -4.36
N PHE A 282 -15.28 12.26 -3.56
CA PHE A 282 -16.23 11.22 -3.99
C PHE A 282 -17.66 11.73 -4.13
N ILE A 283 -18.12 12.54 -3.18
CA ILE A 283 -19.52 13.00 -3.15
C ILE A 283 -19.86 13.76 -4.42
N GLY A 284 -20.97 13.39 -5.05
CA GLY A 284 -21.45 13.95 -6.32
C GLY A 284 -20.80 13.34 -7.56
N THR A 285 -19.79 12.46 -7.42
CA THR A 285 -19.18 11.81 -8.60
C THR A 285 -20.06 10.69 -9.13
N SER A 286 -20.18 10.61 -10.45
CA SER A 286 -20.94 9.59 -11.15
C SER A 286 -20.40 9.36 -12.56
N TYR A 287 -20.68 8.20 -13.15
CA TYR A 287 -20.44 7.91 -14.57
C TYR A 287 -21.43 6.86 -15.05
N ILE A 288 -21.58 6.76 -16.36
CA ILE A 288 -22.40 5.73 -16.99
C ILE A 288 -21.46 4.67 -17.54
N PRO A 289 -21.48 3.42 -17.03
CA PRO A 289 -20.72 2.33 -17.63
C PRO A 289 -21.15 2.12 -19.07
N PHE A 290 -20.17 1.93 -19.95
CA PHE A 290 -20.41 1.78 -21.38
C PHE A 290 -19.32 0.93 -22.04
N GLU A 291 -19.63 0.44 -23.22
CA GLU A 291 -18.66 -0.16 -24.11
C GLU A 291 -18.91 0.31 -25.55
N LEU A 292 -17.88 0.90 -26.16
CA LEU A 292 -17.85 1.13 -27.60
C LEU A 292 -16.97 0.07 -28.24
N SER A 293 -17.53 -0.65 -29.22
CA SER A 293 -16.76 -1.55 -30.05
C SER A 293 -16.77 -1.11 -31.52
N ASP A 294 -15.77 -1.60 -32.26
CA ASP A 294 -15.50 -1.13 -33.61
C ASP A 294 -15.34 0.41 -33.68
N PHE A 295 -14.66 0.96 -32.69
CA PHE A 295 -14.46 2.38 -32.53
C PHE A 295 -13.28 2.88 -33.39
N VAL A 296 -13.51 3.95 -34.15
CA VAL A 296 -12.48 4.64 -34.94
C VAL A 296 -11.63 5.47 -34.01
N ASP A 297 -10.45 4.94 -33.69
CA ASP A 297 -9.58 5.40 -32.62
C ASP A 297 -8.45 6.28 -33.12
N GLY A 298 -8.15 7.33 -32.37
CA GLY A 298 -7.00 8.19 -32.58
C GLY A 298 -5.75 7.79 -31.79
N PHE A 299 -5.80 6.72 -31.02
CA PHE A 299 -4.69 6.22 -30.20
C PHE A 299 -4.18 7.14 -29.11
N TYR A 300 -4.90 8.20 -28.74
CA TYR A 300 -4.47 9.23 -27.79
C TYR A 300 -5.25 9.27 -26.47
N TYR A 301 -6.20 8.37 -26.28
CA TYR A 301 -6.98 8.27 -25.05
C TYR A 301 -6.16 7.63 -23.91
N ASP A 302 -6.31 8.14 -22.71
CA ASP A 302 -5.70 7.58 -21.49
C ASP A 302 -6.77 7.22 -20.46
N MET A 303 -6.41 6.35 -19.51
CA MET A 303 -7.30 6.01 -18.41
C MET A 303 -7.72 7.25 -17.65
N ASN A 304 -8.94 7.22 -17.11
CA ASN A 304 -9.57 8.31 -16.35
C ASN A 304 -9.77 9.61 -17.15
N ASP A 305 -9.69 9.56 -18.49
CA ASP A 305 -10.19 10.65 -19.34
C ASP A 305 -11.71 10.66 -19.31
N GLU A 306 -12.33 11.79 -18.96
CA GLU A 306 -13.77 11.97 -19.10
C GLU A 306 -14.09 12.41 -20.53
N ILE A 307 -15.03 11.72 -21.15
CA ILE A 307 -15.47 11.94 -22.53
C ILE A 307 -17.00 12.10 -22.59
N GLU A 308 -17.49 12.81 -23.59
CA GLU A 308 -18.90 12.88 -23.94
C GLU A 308 -19.18 11.94 -25.13
N ILE A 309 -20.22 11.15 -25.05
CA ILE A 309 -20.64 10.20 -26.10
C ILE A 309 -22.01 10.58 -26.59
N ILE A 310 -22.20 10.61 -27.90
CA ILE A 310 -23.50 10.80 -28.53
C ILE A 310 -24.03 9.43 -28.98
N ASP A 311 -25.15 8.99 -28.39
CA ASP A 311 -25.77 7.71 -28.73
C ASP A 311 -26.49 7.73 -30.09
N LYS A 312 -27.10 6.60 -30.46
CA LYS A 312 -27.81 6.45 -31.77
C LYS A 312 -29.09 7.28 -31.86
N GLU A 313 -29.65 7.65 -30.71
CA GLU A 313 -30.82 8.52 -30.62
C GLU A 313 -30.45 10.01 -30.61
N GLY A 314 -29.18 10.34 -30.56
CA GLY A 314 -28.66 11.71 -30.47
C GLY A 314 -28.51 12.25 -29.03
N ASN A 315 -28.79 11.41 -28.02
CA ASN A 315 -28.62 11.82 -26.64
C ASN A 315 -27.15 11.84 -26.26
N LYS A 316 -26.77 12.79 -25.42
CA LYS A 316 -25.41 12.96 -24.93
C LYS A 316 -25.30 12.44 -23.52
N PHE A 317 -24.22 11.74 -23.22
CA PHE A 317 -23.88 11.37 -21.86
C PHE A 317 -22.36 11.44 -21.64
N LYS A 318 -21.97 11.66 -20.40
CA LYS A 318 -20.56 11.68 -19.99
C LYS A 318 -20.19 10.37 -19.32
N SER A 319 -18.98 9.93 -19.59
CA SER A 319 -18.39 8.79 -18.92
C SER A 319 -16.87 8.90 -18.89
N VAL A 320 -16.21 7.93 -18.26
CA VAL A 320 -14.76 7.86 -18.11
C VAL A 320 -14.20 6.67 -18.87
N ILE A 321 -12.94 6.72 -19.27
CA ILE A 321 -12.28 5.59 -19.94
C ILE A 321 -11.58 4.76 -18.87
N LEU A 322 -12.04 3.53 -18.66
CA LEU A 322 -11.47 2.54 -17.75
C LEU A 322 -10.95 1.31 -18.48
N ASN A 323 -11.43 1.08 -19.70
CA ASN A 323 -11.01 -0.03 -20.53
C ASN A 323 -10.62 0.48 -21.91
N TYR A 324 -9.44 0.11 -22.35
CA TYR A 324 -8.93 0.50 -23.64
C TYR A 324 -8.19 -0.66 -24.31
N GLU A 325 -8.72 -1.10 -25.43
CA GLU A 325 -8.15 -2.16 -26.23
C GLU A 325 -7.97 -1.67 -27.67
N THR A 326 -6.72 -1.53 -28.11
CA THR A 326 -6.44 -1.26 -29.50
C THR A 326 -6.32 -2.57 -30.28
N THR A 327 -6.89 -2.65 -31.47
CA THR A 327 -6.70 -3.81 -32.34
C THR A 327 -5.52 -3.58 -33.31
N SER A 328 -5.16 -4.62 -34.05
CA SER A 328 -4.17 -4.54 -35.14
C SER A 328 -4.64 -3.67 -36.31
N ARG A 329 -5.91 -3.31 -36.34
CA ARG A 329 -6.53 -2.46 -37.36
C ARG A 329 -7.04 -1.17 -36.72
N ILE A 330 -7.88 -0.43 -37.43
CA ILE A 330 -8.44 0.85 -37.03
C ILE A 330 -9.39 0.76 -35.83
N LYS A 331 -9.97 -0.42 -35.63
CA LYS A 331 -11.07 -0.63 -34.71
C LYS A 331 -10.53 -0.92 -33.32
N SER A 332 -10.83 -0.05 -32.40
CA SER A 332 -10.53 -0.23 -30.97
C SER A 332 -11.80 -0.50 -30.19
N LYS A 333 -11.60 -0.86 -28.94
CA LYS A 333 -12.64 -1.01 -27.94
C LYS A 333 -12.31 -0.08 -26.78
N ILE A 334 -13.26 0.75 -26.38
CA ILE A 334 -13.12 1.59 -25.18
C ILE A 334 -14.38 1.48 -24.35
N GLY A 335 -14.22 1.65 -23.05
CA GLY A 335 -15.35 1.55 -22.15
C GLY A 335 -15.05 1.92 -20.71
N ALA A 336 -16.07 1.80 -19.91
CA ALA A 336 -16.01 1.83 -18.45
C ALA A 336 -16.89 0.69 -17.93
N SER A 337 -16.31 -0.18 -17.11
CA SER A 337 -17.06 -1.24 -16.43
C SER A 337 -17.84 -0.69 -15.24
N THR A 338 -18.86 -1.42 -14.82
CA THR A 338 -19.50 -1.24 -13.52
C THR A 338 -18.48 -1.53 -12.43
N GLU A 339 -18.48 -0.77 -11.35
CA GLU A 339 -17.55 -1.00 -10.24
C GLU A 339 -17.76 -2.40 -9.65
N THR A 340 -16.68 -3.17 -9.60
CA THR A 340 -16.62 -4.36 -8.78
C THR A 340 -16.42 -3.98 -7.32
N LYS A 341 -16.93 -4.80 -6.39
CA LYS A 341 -16.71 -4.57 -4.95
C LYS A 341 -15.22 -4.46 -4.66
N SER A 342 -14.86 -3.55 -3.74
CA SER A 342 -13.51 -3.47 -3.21
C SER A 342 -13.07 -4.84 -2.75
N THR A 343 -11.95 -5.34 -3.25
CA THR A 343 -11.31 -6.52 -2.69
C THR A 343 -10.48 -6.05 -1.50
N THR A 344 -10.73 -6.64 -0.34
CA THR A 344 -9.94 -6.41 0.88
C THR A 344 -8.59 -7.12 0.81
N ASP A 345 -8.36 -7.92 -0.24
CA ASP A 345 -7.13 -8.66 -0.42
C ASP A 345 -5.95 -7.74 -0.70
N TYR A 346 -4.97 -7.79 0.20
CA TYR A 346 -3.68 -7.15 -0.02
C TYR A 346 -2.81 -8.03 -0.91
N ASN A 347 -2.27 -7.47 -1.99
CA ASN A 347 -1.20 -8.11 -2.74
C ASN A 347 0.09 -8.10 -1.92
N LEU A 348 0.30 -9.18 -1.18
CA LEU A 348 1.51 -9.40 -0.40
C LEU A 348 2.47 -10.29 -1.19
N ALA A 349 3.77 -10.02 -1.13
CA ALA A 349 4.79 -10.80 -1.82
C ALA A 349 5.11 -12.10 -1.05
N GLY A 350 4.55 -13.26 -1.47
CA GLY A 350 4.92 -14.62 -1.04
C GLY A 350 4.46 -15.04 0.38
N SER A 351 3.71 -16.13 0.52
CA SER A 351 2.97 -16.45 1.75
C SER A 351 3.77 -17.03 2.94
N GLN A 352 4.91 -17.67 2.75
CA GLN A 352 5.68 -18.29 3.86
C GLN A 352 6.87 -17.47 4.37
N LYS A 353 7.38 -16.53 3.59
CA LYS A 353 8.36 -15.53 4.08
C LYS A 353 7.70 -14.36 4.83
N GLN A 354 6.40 -14.28 4.81
CA GLN A 354 5.63 -13.13 5.29
C GLN A 354 5.52 -13.11 6.81
N GLU A 355 5.23 -14.25 7.45
CA GLU A 355 5.12 -14.30 8.92
C GLU A 355 6.46 -13.99 9.59
N LEU A 356 7.58 -14.50 9.05
CA LEU A 356 8.92 -14.22 9.57
C LEU A 356 9.35 -12.75 9.33
N LYS A 357 8.86 -12.12 8.25
CA LYS A 357 9.11 -10.71 7.97
C LYS A 357 8.24 -9.80 8.83
N GLN A 358 6.99 -10.22 9.15
CA GLN A 358 6.10 -9.47 10.02
C GLN A 358 6.72 -9.32 11.41
N VAL A 359 7.23 -10.40 11.99
CA VAL A 359 7.93 -10.37 13.28
C VAL A 359 9.17 -9.47 13.22
N LYS A 360 9.95 -9.51 12.14
CA LYS A 360 11.11 -8.62 11.97
C LYS A 360 10.74 -7.15 11.82
N PHE A 361 9.63 -6.84 11.17
CA PHE A 361 9.14 -5.46 11.02
C PHE A 361 8.63 -4.94 12.36
N ASP A 362 7.83 -5.73 13.07
CA ASP A 362 7.30 -5.36 14.38
C ASP A 362 8.46 -5.14 15.36
N VAL A 363 9.49 -5.99 15.34
CA VAL A 363 10.72 -5.81 16.12
C VAL A 363 11.49 -4.55 15.70
N ASN A 364 11.61 -4.27 14.39
CA ASN A 364 12.26 -3.03 13.93
C ASN A 364 11.43 -1.80 14.24
N HIS A 365 10.09 -1.88 14.18
CA HIS A 365 9.21 -0.80 14.57
C HIS A 365 9.28 -0.53 16.08
N ILE A 366 9.28 -1.56 16.90
CA ILE A 366 9.50 -1.48 18.34
C ILE A 366 10.90 -0.93 18.64
N ASN A 367 11.95 -1.38 17.96
CA ASN A 367 13.30 -0.84 18.11
C ASN A 367 13.38 0.65 17.70
N ASN A 368 12.67 1.06 16.65
CA ASN A 368 12.60 2.47 16.27
C ASN A 368 11.84 3.32 17.31
N GLN A 369 10.76 2.78 17.88
CA GLN A 369 10.06 3.42 18.99
C GLN A 369 10.94 3.48 20.26
N ILE A 370 11.66 2.42 20.57
CA ILE A 370 12.63 2.38 21.67
C ILE A 370 13.73 3.40 21.43
N ASN A 371 14.30 3.48 20.24
CA ASN A 371 15.33 4.47 19.91
C ASN A 371 14.79 5.91 20.00
N SER A 372 13.53 6.14 19.63
CA SER A 372 12.85 7.43 19.82
C SER A 372 12.70 7.76 21.30
N VAL A 373 12.25 6.80 22.11
CA VAL A 373 12.14 6.95 23.58
C VAL A 373 13.52 7.19 24.21
N VAL A 374 14.54 6.44 23.79
CA VAL A 374 15.92 6.62 24.26
C VAL A 374 16.47 8.00 23.87
N SER A 375 16.15 8.50 22.67
CA SER A 375 16.54 9.86 22.26
C SER A 375 15.83 10.92 23.08
N SER A 376 14.53 10.77 23.33
CA SER A 376 13.75 11.69 24.19
C SER A 376 14.22 11.63 25.64
N MET A 377 14.61 10.45 26.13
CA MET A 377 15.23 10.32 27.46
C MET A 377 16.60 11.00 27.55
N LYS A 378 17.43 10.95 26.49
CA LYS A 378 18.70 11.68 26.44
C LYS A 378 18.49 13.20 26.38
N GLU A 379 17.46 13.67 25.68
CA GLU A 379 17.11 15.10 25.70
C GLU A 379 16.59 15.55 27.06
N LEU A 380 15.78 14.73 27.74
CA LEU A 380 15.33 14.97 29.10
C LEU A 380 16.50 14.98 30.08
N ASP A 381 17.43 14.04 29.97
CA ASP A 381 18.63 13.97 30.78
C ASP A 381 19.51 15.23 30.58
N THR A 382 19.65 15.69 29.33
CA THR A 382 20.33 16.94 29.00
C THR A 382 19.62 18.16 29.61
N GLN A 383 18.28 18.22 29.57
CA GLN A 383 17.50 19.29 30.19
C GLN A 383 17.57 19.25 31.69
N VAL A 384 17.54 18.07 32.31
CA VAL A 384 17.70 17.90 33.76
C VAL A 384 19.08 18.34 34.18
N ASN A 385 20.14 17.97 33.44
CA ASN A 385 21.52 18.40 33.73
C ASN A 385 21.71 19.92 33.56
N ASN A 386 21.09 20.53 32.52
CA ASN A 386 21.13 21.98 32.33
C ASN A 386 20.38 22.71 33.44
N ASN A 387 19.19 22.25 33.82
CA ASN A 387 18.42 22.80 34.94
C ASN A 387 19.16 22.64 36.29
N TYR A 388 19.87 21.51 36.47
CA TYR A 388 20.70 21.27 37.65
C TYR A 388 21.89 22.24 37.70
N GLN A 389 22.54 22.49 36.58
CA GLN A 389 23.61 23.50 36.45
C GLN A 389 23.07 24.91 36.74
N GLU A 390 21.93 25.31 36.20
CA GLU A 390 21.29 26.59 36.51
C GLU A 390 20.90 26.72 37.99
N ILE A 391 20.42 25.64 38.59
CA ILE A 391 20.10 25.60 40.03
C ILE A 391 21.37 25.72 40.84
N GLN A 392 22.46 25.06 40.49
CA GLN A 392 23.74 25.17 41.14
C GLN A 392 24.34 26.59 41.06
N GLU A 393 24.27 27.21 39.87
CA GLU A 393 24.72 28.59 39.68
C GLU A 393 23.90 29.60 40.49
N LYS A 394 22.58 29.39 40.62
CA LYS A 394 21.68 30.25 41.42
C LYS A 394 21.86 30.06 42.94
N PHE A 395 22.35 28.90 43.38
CA PHE A 395 22.53 28.57 44.79
C PHE A 395 24.00 28.53 45.27
N ASN A 396 24.95 28.96 44.41
CA ASN A 396 26.37 29.08 44.78
C ASN A 396 26.56 30.09 45.91
N GLY A 397 26.40 29.66 47.14
CA GLY A 397 26.58 30.44 48.35
C GLY A 397 25.67 30.08 49.52
N TYR A 398 24.65 29.23 49.33
CA TYR A 398 23.66 28.99 50.38
C TYR A 398 23.42 27.52 50.78
N THR A 399 24.04 26.52 50.13
CA THR A 399 23.81 25.12 50.48
C THR A 399 25.00 24.56 51.27
N PRO A 400 24.78 23.97 52.46
CA PRO A 400 25.84 23.29 53.18
C PRO A 400 26.40 22.13 52.36
N VAL A 401 27.71 21.99 52.28
CA VAL A 401 28.43 20.94 51.52
C VAL A 401 27.90 19.53 51.79
N SER A 402 27.37 19.26 52.99
CA SER A 402 26.73 17.99 53.33
C SER A 402 25.48 17.68 52.54
N LYS A 403 24.65 18.69 52.18
CA LYS A 403 23.44 18.50 51.37
C LYS A 403 23.76 18.29 49.90
N THR A 404 24.80 18.94 49.39
CA THR A 404 25.28 18.73 48.01
C THR A 404 25.79 17.31 47.82
N ILE A 405 26.54 16.78 48.81
CA ILE A 405 27.03 15.40 48.79
C ILE A 405 25.88 14.37 48.87
N GLU A 406 24.80 14.65 49.62
CA GLU A 406 23.61 13.79 49.65
C GLU A 406 22.81 13.82 48.31
N LEU A 407 22.72 14.99 47.67
CA LEU A 407 22.11 15.14 46.35
C LEU A 407 22.95 14.45 45.27
N GLU A 408 24.26 14.61 45.25
CA GLU A 408 25.16 13.89 44.35
C GLU A 408 25.12 12.37 44.57
N LYS A 409 25.03 11.90 45.79
CA LYS A 409 24.83 10.47 46.08
C LYS A 409 23.49 9.96 45.64
N SER A 410 22.42 10.75 45.69
CA SER A 410 21.09 10.39 45.22
C SER A 410 21.02 10.38 43.69
N VAL A 411 21.66 11.34 43.01
CA VAL A 411 21.77 11.39 41.56
C VAL A 411 22.67 10.27 41.03
N ASN A 412 23.81 10.01 41.64
CA ASN A 412 24.68 8.88 41.30
C ASN A 412 24.00 7.52 41.54
N LYS A 413 23.09 7.42 42.52
CA LYS A 413 22.29 6.22 42.75
C LYS A 413 21.18 5.99 41.72
N ILE A 414 20.73 7.07 41.08
CA ILE A 414 19.81 7.00 39.91
C ILE A 414 20.59 6.66 38.62
N GLN A 415 21.89 7.04 38.56
CA GLN A 415 22.77 6.74 37.43
C GLN A 415 23.41 5.34 37.47
N THR A 416 23.41 4.67 38.61
CA THR A 416 23.81 3.25 38.72
C THR A 416 22.57 2.39 38.76
N ASP A 417 22.13 1.94 37.65
CA ASP A 417 21.30 0.78 37.26
C ASP A 417 20.41 0.08 38.29
N THR A 418 20.10 0.72 39.43
CA THR A 418 19.29 0.11 40.48
C THR A 418 18.03 0.92 40.71
N TYR A 419 16.99 0.58 40.04
CA TYR A 419 15.65 1.01 40.36
C TYR A 419 15.15 0.22 41.58
N THR A 420 15.26 0.79 42.77
CA THR A 420 15.02 0.05 44.02
C THR A 420 13.57 0.08 44.51
N LYS A 421 12.67 0.93 43.96
CA LYS A 421 11.28 0.95 44.40
C LYS A 421 10.38 1.78 43.50
N THR A 422 9.33 1.18 42.94
CA THR A 422 8.19 1.89 42.32
C THR A 422 6.96 1.76 43.19
N GLU A 423 6.40 2.87 43.62
CA GLU A 423 5.08 2.91 44.24
C GLU A 423 4.05 3.31 43.20
N ILE A 424 3.11 2.42 42.91
CA ILE A 424 1.97 2.74 42.07
C ILE A 424 0.81 3.10 42.99
N ASN A 425 0.42 4.36 42.92
CA ASN A 425 -0.75 4.88 43.61
C ASN A 425 -1.91 4.96 42.64
N THR A 426 -2.98 4.22 42.86
CA THR A 426 -4.21 4.30 42.07
C THR A 426 -5.16 5.28 42.75
N LYS A 427 -5.56 6.32 42.03
CA LYS A 427 -6.57 7.26 42.47
C LYS A 427 -7.94 6.67 42.14
N LEU A 428 -8.74 6.42 43.16
CA LEU A 428 -10.11 5.92 43.00
C LEU A 428 -11.04 7.06 42.55
N THR A 429 -12.21 6.70 42.06
CA THR A 429 -13.25 7.64 41.59
C THR A 429 -13.77 8.59 42.68
N ASP A 430 -13.60 8.24 43.93
CA ASP A 430 -13.95 9.07 45.08
C ASP A 430 -12.85 10.08 45.47
N GLY A 431 -11.74 10.08 44.75
CA GLY A 431 -10.62 10.96 45.01
C GLY A 431 -9.60 10.43 46.03
N SER A 432 -9.84 9.28 46.66
CA SER A 432 -8.87 8.63 47.53
C SER A 432 -7.71 8.02 46.75
N VAL A 433 -6.54 7.99 47.37
CA VAL A 433 -5.34 7.36 46.79
C VAL A 433 -5.06 6.09 47.56
N THR A 434 -5.14 4.97 46.90
CA THR A 434 -4.81 3.68 47.48
C THR A 434 -3.47 3.20 46.92
N LYS A 435 -2.55 2.88 47.82
CA LYS A 435 -1.28 2.27 47.45
C LYS A 435 -1.53 0.82 47.02
N VAL A 436 -1.40 0.55 45.72
CA VAL A 436 -1.81 -0.75 45.18
C VAL A 436 -0.65 -1.73 45.17
N GLN A 437 0.58 -1.28 44.97
CA GLN A 437 1.69 -2.21 44.82
C GLN A 437 3.06 -1.53 45.01
N THR A 438 3.95 -2.16 45.76
CA THR A 438 5.38 -1.82 45.79
C THR A 438 6.11 -2.88 44.99
N THR A 439 6.74 -2.50 43.90
CA THR A 439 7.67 -3.34 43.15
C THR A 439 9.07 -2.79 43.25
N SER A 440 10.04 -3.65 43.48
CA SER A 440 11.44 -3.34 43.28
C SER A 440 11.87 -3.93 41.95
N GLY A 441 12.68 -3.20 41.18
CA GLY A 441 13.25 -3.69 39.95
C GLY A 441 14.73 -3.34 39.87
N THR A 442 15.51 -4.25 39.32
CA THR A 442 16.93 -4.03 39.01
C THR A 442 17.14 -4.19 37.53
N PHE A 443 18.07 -3.44 36.99
CA PHE A 443 18.50 -3.56 35.59
C PHE A 443 20.00 -3.89 35.62
N ASP A 444 20.39 -4.98 34.99
CA ASP A 444 21.76 -5.45 34.86
C ASP A 444 22.05 -6.00 33.46
N GLU A 445 23.19 -6.66 33.27
CA GLU A 445 23.60 -7.25 32.00
C GLU A 445 22.65 -8.35 31.52
N ASP A 446 21.88 -8.96 32.42
CA ASP A 446 20.90 -10.01 32.10
C ASP A 446 19.51 -9.47 31.80
N GLY A 447 19.25 -8.17 31.95
CA GLY A 447 18.00 -7.51 31.61
C GLY A 447 17.28 -6.83 32.79
N MET A 448 15.98 -6.69 32.65
CA MET A 448 15.12 -6.06 33.65
C MET A 448 14.46 -7.11 34.54
N HIS A 449 14.74 -7.01 35.83
CA HIS A 449 14.22 -7.92 36.85
C HIS A 449 13.20 -7.21 37.73
N TYR A 450 12.02 -7.80 37.86
CA TYR A 450 10.94 -7.31 38.69
C TYR A 450 10.62 -8.27 39.84
N GLU A 451 10.63 -7.76 41.06
CA GLU A 451 10.18 -8.51 42.20
C GLU A 451 9.16 -7.68 42.99
N LYS A 452 8.03 -8.24 43.29
CA LYS A 452 7.05 -7.65 44.18
C LYS A 452 7.41 -8.02 45.63
N THR A 453 7.51 -7.06 46.51
CA THR A 453 7.75 -7.33 47.93
C THR A 453 6.75 -8.33 48.49
N GLY A 454 7.23 -9.48 48.94
CA GLY A 454 6.39 -10.59 49.42
C GLY A 454 5.78 -11.46 48.33
N ALA A 455 6.11 -11.27 47.06
CA ALA A 455 5.74 -12.18 46.00
C ALA A 455 6.56 -13.48 46.07
N LYS A 456 5.94 -14.57 45.60
CA LYS A 456 6.63 -15.87 45.48
C LYS A 456 7.31 -16.05 44.12
N THR A 457 7.20 -15.06 43.24
CA THR A 457 7.73 -15.10 41.87
C THR A 457 8.45 -13.80 41.53
N SER A 458 9.52 -13.91 40.75
CA SER A 458 10.20 -12.80 40.07
C SER A 458 9.97 -12.94 38.55
N SER A 459 10.10 -11.83 37.84
CA SER A 459 10.01 -11.82 36.37
C SER A 459 11.23 -11.12 35.79
N THR A 460 11.82 -11.69 34.75
CA THR A 460 12.93 -11.13 34.00
C THR A 460 12.50 -10.90 32.56
N ILE A 461 12.81 -9.75 32.01
CA ILE A 461 12.59 -9.40 30.59
C ILE A 461 13.94 -8.97 30.01
N ASN A 462 14.38 -9.65 28.96
CA ASN A 462 15.61 -9.35 28.27
C ASN A 462 15.48 -9.63 26.75
N GLU A 463 16.58 -9.53 26.02
CA GLU A 463 16.61 -9.79 24.58
C GLU A 463 16.22 -11.23 24.16
N LYS A 464 16.32 -12.18 25.08
CA LYS A 464 15.95 -13.58 24.84
C LYS A 464 14.47 -13.84 25.05
N GLY A 465 13.78 -13.00 25.84
CA GLY A 465 12.37 -13.14 26.10
C GLY A 465 11.95 -12.73 27.51
N VAL A 466 10.89 -13.37 27.99
CA VAL A 466 10.30 -13.17 29.30
C VAL A 466 10.38 -14.48 30.09
N SER A 467 10.92 -14.43 31.30
CA SER A 467 10.89 -15.55 32.24
C SER A 467 10.20 -15.16 33.54
N VAL A 468 9.57 -16.13 34.17
CA VAL A 468 9.00 -16.03 35.52
C VAL A 468 9.49 -17.20 36.33
N GLU A 469 10.14 -16.93 37.46
CA GLU A 469 10.76 -17.93 38.32
C GLU A 469 10.23 -17.84 39.76
N THR A 470 10.36 -18.90 40.55
CA THR A 470 10.06 -18.84 41.96
C THR A 470 11.18 -18.10 42.71
N THR A 471 10.83 -17.24 43.65
CA THR A 471 11.83 -16.49 44.45
C THR A 471 12.56 -17.35 45.50
N GLN A 472 12.11 -18.60 45.69
CA GLN A 472 12.70 -19.51 46.66
C GLN A 472 13.80 -20.40 46.08
N ASN A 473 13.59 -20.93 44.87
CA ASN A 473 14.48 -21.93 44.29
C ASN A 473 14.99 -21.53 42.89
N ASN A 474 14.54 -20.40 42.34
CA ASN A 474 14.76 -19.97 40.94
C ASN A 474 14.25 -20.98 39.92
N ASP A 475 13.20 -21.76 40.30
CA ASP A 475 12.57 -22.67 39.37
C ASP A 475 11.78 -21.87 38.33
N GLU A 476 12.07 -22.11 37.04
CA GLU A 476 11.38 -21.43 35.94
C GLU A 476 9.92 -21.90 35.85
N LEU A 477 8.98 -20.98 36.03
CA LEU A 477 7.53 -21.22 35.92
C LEU A 477 7.00 -20.95 34.52
N LEU A 478 7.60 -19.98 33.84
CA LEU A 478 7.25 -19.60 32.47
C LEU A 478 8.49 -19.02 31.80
N PHE A 479 8.77 -19.47 30.60
CA PHE A 479 9.67 -18.81 29.66
C PHE A 479 8.97 -18.66 28.31
N ALA A 480 9.03 -17.50 27.72
CA ALA A 480 8.55 -17.22 26.37
C ALA A 480 9.61 -16.44 25.62
N GLY A 481 10.30 -17.06 24.72
CA GLY A 481 11.39 -16.42 23.99
C GLY A 481 12.21 -17.38 23.14
N TYR A 482 13.42 -16.97 22.78
CA TYR A 482 14.34 -17.76 21.98
C TYR A 482 15.23 -18.63 22.86
N ASP A 483 15.22 -19.95 22.64
CA ASP A 483 16.07 -20.89 23.35
C ASP A 483 17.37 -21.14 22.57
N ASP A 484 18.50 -20.73 23.15
CA ASP A 484 19.82 -20.84 22.52
C ASP A 484 20.29 -22.28 22.32
N LEU A 485 19.80 -23.22 23.12
CA LEU A 485 20.17 -24.64 23.00
C LEU A 485 19.37 -25.32 21.90
N LEU A 486 18.07 -25.04 21.84
CA LEU A 486 17.16 -25.61 20.83
C LEU A 486 17.23 -24.85 19.49
N LYS A 487 17.74 -23.62 19.50
CA LYS A 487 17.76 -22.69 18.34
C LYS A 487 16.38 -22.34 17.81
N GLU A 488 15.38 -22.33 18.66
CA GLU A 488 13.98 -22.11 18.32
C GLU A 488 13.31 -21.13 19.31
N SER A 489 12.26 -20.47 18.86
CA SER A 489 11.38 -19.70 19.75
C SER A 489 10.38 -20.64 20.42
N ILE A 490 10.37 -20.63 21.73
CA ILE A 490 9.58 -21.56 22.52
C ILE A 490 8.81 -20.86 23.63
N VAL A 491 7.79 -21.55 24.14
CA VAL A 491 7.14 -21.25 25.42
C VAL A 491 7.23 -22.49 26.30
N ARG A 492 7.88 -22.33 27.46
CA ARG A 492 7.92 -23.37 28.51
C ARG A 492 7.12 -22.89 29.71
N THR A 493 6.32 -23.75 30.28
CA THR A 493 5.58 -23.45 31.50
C THR A 493 5.32 -24.73 32.27
N GLU A 494 5.31 -24.63 33.59
CA GLU A 494 5.00 -25.74 34.47
C GLU A 494 3.51 -26.12 34.35
N ASN A 495 2.63 -25.13 34.22
CA ASN A 495 1.19 -25.33 34.05
C ASN A 495 0.64 -24.33 33.04
N LEU A 496 0.01 -24.83 31.97
CA LEU A 496 -0.66 -24.02 30.96
C LEU A 496 -2.19 -24.23 31.07
N THR A 497 -2.92 -23.14 31.34
CA THR A 497 -4.39 -23.14 31.27
C THR A 497 -4.82 -22.32 30.06
N VAL A 498 -5.45 -22.98 29.11
CA VAL A 498 -5.96 -22.35 27.89
C VAL A 498 -7.48 -22.33 27.95
N ARG A 499 -8.10 -21.15 27.75
CA ARG A 499 -9.56 -20.99 27.88
C ARG A 499 -10.38 -21.52 26.71
N LYS A 500 -9.76 -21.71 25.55
CA LYS A 500 -10.42 -22.24 24.34
C LYS A 500 -9.58 -23.34 23.70
N TYR A 501 -8.49 -22.97 23.06
CA TYR A 501 -7.58 -23.90 22.40
C TYR A 501 -6.18 -23.30 22.27
N PHE A 502 -5.20 -24.15 22.12
CA PHE A 502 -3.80 -23.81 21.86
C PHE A 502 -3.39 -24.41 20.52
N VAL A 503 -2.91 -23.59 19.59
CA VAL A 503 -2.49 -24.03 18.25
C VAL A 503 -1.01 -24.43 18.28
N CYS A 504 -0.71 -25.65 17.87
CA CYS A 504 0.63 -26.16 17.73
C CYS A 504 0.97 -26.37 16.25
N GLY A 505 1.80 -25.49 15.70
CA GLY A 505 2.15 -25.55 14.27
C GLY A 505 0.99 -25.13 13.36
N SER A 506 1.07 -25.57 12.10
CA SER A 506 0.09 -25.16 11.08
C SER A 506 -1.14 -26.05 10.99
N ASN A 507 -1.11 -27.25 11.57
CA ASN A 507 -2.11 -28.29 11.30
C ASN A 507 -2.74 -28.92 12.54
N SER A 508 -2.37 -28.50 13.75
CA SER A 508 -2.89 -29.14 14.97
C SER A 508 -3.10 -28.13 16.07
N ARG A 509 -4.10 -28.37 16.90
CA ARG A 509 -4.39 -27.60 18.11
C ARG A 509 -4.68 -28.51 19.29
N PHE A 510 -4.39 -28.02 20.48
CA PHE A 510 -4.83 -28.64 21.71
C PHE A 510 -6.08 -27.90 22.20
N GLU A 511 -7.13 -28.65 22.52
CA GLU A 511 -8.33 -28.09 23.15
C GLU A 511 -8.94 -29.11 24.11
N ASP A 512 -9.66 -28.61 25.10
CA ASP A 512 -10.41 -29.44 25.99
C ASP A 512 -11.65 -29.99 25.27
N TYR A 513 -11.92 -31.24 25.44
CA TYR A 513 -13.12 -31.90 24.95
C TYR A 513 -13.83 -32.66 26.06
N THR A 514 -15.13 -32.85 25.88
CA THR A 514 -15.94 -33.69 26.76
C THR A 514 -16.43 -34.89 25.93
N ASP A 515 -16.15 -36.10 26.41
CA ASP A 515 -16.62 -37.30 25.75
C ASP A 515 -18.12 -37.55 25.96
N GLU A 516 -18.67 -38.59 25.31
CA GLU A 516 -20.08 -38.95 25.40
C GLU A 516 -20.50 -39.40 26.82
N GLU A 517 -19.53 -39.73 27.67
CA GLU A 517 -19.74 -40.16 29.07
C GLU A 517 -19.60 -38.98 30.03
N GLY A 518 -19.28 -37.78 29.55
CA GLY A 518 -19.16 -36.55 30.35
C GLY A 518 -17.79 -36.33 30.98
N ASN A 519 -16.78 -37.10 30.62
CA ASN A 519 -15.41 -36.89 31.10
C ASN A 519 -14.75 -35.78 30.31
N VAL A 520 -14.05 -34.87 31.00
CA VAL A 520 -13.29 -33.79 30.38
C VAL A 520 -11.86 -34.22 30.19
N GLY A 521 -11.34 -34.11 28.97
CA GLY A 521 -9.97 -34.38 28.61
C GLY A 521 -9.42 -33.30 27.69
N THR A 522 -8.11 -33.33 27.48
CA THR A 522 -7.44 -32.46 26.48
C THR A 522 -6.96 -33.33 25.34
N GLY A 523 -7.31 -32.99 24.14
CA GLY A 523 -6.95 -33.75 22.92
C GLY A 523 -6.22 -32.89 21.90
N VAL A 524 -5.56 -33.57 20.93
CA VAL A 524 -4.95 -32.94 19.76
C VAL A 524 -5.91 -33.13 18.59
N PHE A 525 -6.28 -32.04 17.97
CA PHE A 525 -7.19 -32.02 16.84
C PHE A 525 -6.51 -31.42 15.62
N ASP A 526 -6.80 -31.96 14.45
CA ASP A 526 -6.37 -31.37 13.19
C ASP A 526 -7.18 -30.12 12.88
N ILE A 527 -6.51 -29.10 12.29
CA ILE A 527 -7.13 -27.83 11.91
C ILE A 527 -7.61 -27.90 10.46
#